data_c14ae4cb16be5286489ada4410007142
#
_entry.id   c14ae4cb16be5286489ada4410007142
#
_cell.length_a   1.000
_cell.length_b   1.000
_cell.length_c   1.000
_cell.angle_alpha   90.00
_cell.angle_beta   90.00
_cell.angle_gamma   90.00
#
_symmetry.space_group_name_H-M   'P 1'
#
loop_
_entity.id
_entity.type
_entity.pdbx_description
1 polymer ?
#
loop_
_entity_poly.entity_id
_entity_poly.type
_entity_poly.pdbx_seq_one_letter_code
_entity_poly.pdbx_strand_id
1 'polypeptide(L)'
;ISGLTLDIDGIALVFRFVPSVSGEGYEWSASCAPDNNGLTSVETTTDGGICTVRLLNVSRYDGVTLSATVTNGAESRSICLATDIRVGENSISWDPQV
;
A
#
# COMPACT_ATOMS: atom_id res chain seq x y z
N ILE A 1 -9.72 2.57 -8.35
CA ILE A 1 -8.89 3.29 -7.36
C ILE A 1 -8.55 4.66 -7.87
N SER A 2 -8.68 5.66 -7.03
CA SER A 2 -8.36 7.05 -7.35
C SER A 2 -7.75 7.75 -6.15
N GLY A 3 -7.12 8.91 -6.40
CA GLY A 3 -6.60 9.77 -5.35
C GLY A 3 -5.45 9.18 -4.56
N LEU A 4 -4.60 8.35 -5.17
CA LEU A 4 -3.47 7.77 -4.47
C LEU A 4 -2.48 8.84 -4.03
N THR A 5 -2.20 8.88 -2.74
CA THR A 5 -1.21 9.80 -2.13
C THR A 5 -0.27 9.04 -1.24
N LEU A 6 0.90 9.63 -1.00
CA LEU A 6 1.89 9.12 -0.05
C LEU A 6 2.22 10.20 0.96
N ASP A 7 2.10 9.86 2.23
CA ASP A 7 2.54 10.69 3.35
C ASP A 7 3.56 9.93 4.20
N ILE A 8 4.33 10.68 4.96
CA ILE A 8 5.31 10.13 5.90
C ILE A 8 4.80 10.39 7.32
N ASP A 9 4.69 9.33 8.11
CA ASP A 9 4.32 9.41 9.52
C ASP A 9 5.42 8.76 10.36
N GLY A 10 6.37 9.57 10.83
CA GLY A 10 7.54 9.07 11.52
C GLY A 10 8.38 8.17 10.63
N ILE A 11 8.46 6.87 10.98
CA ILE A 11 9.18 5.87 10.20
C ILE A 11 8.28 5.11 9.22
N ALA A 12 6.99 5.43 9.20
CA ALA A 12 6.03 4.76 8.35
C ALA A 12 5.79 5.51 7.05
N LEU A 13 5.60 4.77 5.96
CA LEU A 13 5.06 5.28 4.71
C LEU A 13 3.56 5.00 4.71
N VAL A 14 2.77 6.04 4.46
CA VAL A 14 1.31 5.93 4.52
C VAL A 14 0.72 6.27 3.16
N PHE A 15 0.19 5.27 2.48
CA PHE A 15 -0.52 5.42 1.23
C PHE A 15 -2.02 5.50 1.50
N ARG A 16 -2.70 6.44 0.85
CA ARG A 16 -4.16 6.56 0.94
C ARG A 16 -4.75 6.62 -0.45
N PHE A 17 -5.89 5.98 -0.63
CA PHE A 17 -6.62 6.01 -1.89
C PHE A 17 -8.12 5.82 -1.65
N VAL A 18 -8.91 6.22 -2.65
CA VAL A 18 -10.35 5.95 -2.67
C VAL A 18 -10.56 4.61 -3.37
N PRO A 19 -11.07 3.58 -2.65
CA PRO A 19 -11.31 2.28 -3.28
C PRO A 19 -12.46 2.35 -4.28
N SER A 20 -12.33 1.56 -5.34
CA SER A 20 -13.37 1.49 -6.39
C SER A 20 -14.64 0.79 -5.91
N VAL A 21 -14.51 -0.08 -4.92
CA VAL A 21 -15.63 -0.78 -4.28
C VAL A 21 -15.39 -0.78 -2.77
N SER A 22 -16.45 -0.64 -2.00
CA SER A 22 -16.37 -0.64 -0.53
C SER A 22 -17.71 -1.02 0.06
N GLY A 23 -17.73 -1.23 1.38
CA GLY A 23 -18.93 -1.55 2.11
C GLY A 23 -18.95 -3.01 2.57
N GLU A 24 -20.14 -3.46 2.95
CA GLU A 24 -20.31 -4.80 3.49
C GLU A 24 -19.94 -5.89 2.46
N GLY A 25 -19.15 -6.85 2.93
CA GLY A 25 -18.68 -7.96 2.09
C GLY A 25 -17.38 -7.70 1.36
N TYR A 26 -16.91 -6.46 1.30
CA TYR A 26 -15.63 -6.13 0.68
C TYR A 26 -14.54 -5.95 1.72
N GLU A 27 -13.43 -6.65 1.54
CA GLU A 27 -12.26 -6.52 2.40
C GLU A 27 -11.04 -6.15 1.57
N TRP A 28 -10.32 -5.11 2.01
CA TRP A 28 -9.10 -4.64 1.39
C TRP A 28 -7.89 -5.07 2.22
N SER A 29 -6.88 -5.55 1.53
CA SER A 29 -5.57 -5.86 2.11
C SER A 29 -4.49 -5.36 1.17
N ALA A 30 -3.25 -5.37 1.63
CA ALA A 30 -2.12 -4.96 0.82
C ALA A 30 -0.92 -5.86 1.08
N SER A 31 -0.04 -5.93 0.09
CA SER A 31 1.21 -6.67 0.19
C SER A 31 2.31 -5.92 -0.53
N CYS A 32 3.54 -6.17 -0.15
CA CYS A 32 4.70 -5.60 -0.82
C CYS A 32 5.72 -6.68 -1.16
N ALA A 33 6.50 -6.43 -2.19
CA ALA A 33 7.59 -7.31 -2.64
C ALA A 33 8.75 -6.47 -3.16
N PRO A 34 10.00 -6.75 -2.75
CA PRO A 34 10.38 -7.67 -1.69
C PRO A 34 9.94 -7.21 -0.31
N ASP A 35 9.79 -8.12 0.62
CA ASP A 35 9.28 -7.85 1.97
C ASP A 35 10.39 -7.62 3.01
N ASN A 36 11.62 -7.39 2.56
CA ASN A 36 12.78 -7.17 3.43
C ASN A 36 12.99 -8.32 4.45
N ASN A 37 12.94 -9.57 3.95
CA ASN A 37 13.07 -10.79 4.75
C ASN A 37 12.00 -10.90 5.85
N GLY A 38 10.79 -10.47 5.55
CA GLY A 38 9.69 -10.51 6.48
C GLY A 38 9.69 -9.39 7.53
N LEU A 39 10.62 -8.45 7.43
CA LEU A 39 10.72 -7.33 8.37
C LEU A 39 9.77 -6.17 8.01
N THR A 40 9.39 -6.06 6.75
CA THR A 40 8.45 -5.02 6.32
C THR A 40 7.04 -5.39 6.77
N SER A 41 6.42 -4.52 7.54
CA SER A 41 5.05 -4.69 8.02
C SER A 41 4.09 -3.88 7.15
N VAL A 42 2.97 -4.49 6.79
CA VAL A 42 1.93 -3.86 5.97
C VAL A 42 0.61 -3.93 6.72
N GLU A 43 0.02 -2.78 7.01
CA GLU A 43 -1.29 -2.69 7.65
C GLU A 43 -2.25 -1.95 6.73
N THR A 44 -3.47 -2.46 6.61
CA THR A 44 -4.51 -1.86 5.76
C THR A 44 -5.75 -1.60 6.58
N THR A 45 -6.27 -0.38 6.50
CA THR A 45 -7.53 -0.01 7.14
C THR A 45 -8.41 0.73 6.14
N THR A 46 -9.73 0.56 6.26
CA THR A 46 -10.70 1.27 5.46
C THR A 46 -11.66 2.02 6.37
N ASP A 47 -11.73 3.33 6.22
CA ASP A 47 -12.55 4.18 7.05
C ASP A 47 -13.03 5.41 6.26
N GLY A 48 -14.33 5.70 6.35
CA GLY A 48 -14.91 6.89 5.71
C GLY A 48 -14.74 6.93 4.19
N GLY A 49 -14.68 5.78 3.53
CA GLY A 49 -14.49 5.72 2.08
C GLY A 49 -13.04 5.92 1.64
N ILE A 50 -12.10 5.92 2.58
CA ILE A 50 -10.66 6.03 2.30
C ILE A 50 -9.99 4.74 2.78
N CYS A 51 -9.18 4.16 1.90
CA CYS A 51 -8.33 3.03 2.26
C CYS A 51 -6.92 3.54 2.57
N THR A 52 -6.39 3.14 3.71
CA THR A 52 -5.07 3.55 4.18
C THR A 52 -4.18 2.32 4.31
N VAL A 53 -3.01 2.38 3.67
CA VAL A 53 -2.00 1.33 3.73
C VAL A 53 -0.76 1.90 4.40
N ARG A 54 -0.37 1.30 5.51
CA ARG A 54 0.78 1.74 6.31
C ARG A 54 1.91 0.74 6.19
N LEU A 55 3.07 1.18 5.73
CA LEU A 55 4.27 0.37 5.56
C LEU A 55 5.30 0.76 6.60
N LEU A 56 5.81 -0.23 7.32
CA LEU A 56 6.90 -0.07 8.27
C LEU A 56 8.11 -0.89 7.83
N ASN A 57 9.30 -0.39 8.09
CA ASN A 57 10.56 -1.08 7.82
C ASN A 57 10.79 -1.41 6.35
N VAL A 58 10.45 -0.49 5.45
CA VAL A 58 10.74 -0.64 4.03
C VAL A 58 12.25 -0.63 3.82
N SER A 59 12.76 -1.58 3.02
CA SER A 59 14.18 -1.66 2.73
C SER A 59 14.67 -0.40 2.01
N ARG A 60 15.86 0.09 2.42
CA ARG A 60 16.51 1.22 1.76
C ARG A 60 17.18 0.86 0.45
N TYR A 61 17.41 -0.43 0.22
CA TYR A 61 18.24 -0.89 -0.89
C TYR A 61 17.46 -1.42 -2.06
N ASP A 62 16.25 -1.89 -1.82
CA ASP A 62 15.43 -2.53 -2.83
C ASP A 62 14.25 -1.64 -3.22
N GLY A 63 13.95 -1.56 -4.51
CA GLY A 63 12.72 -0.95 -4.97
C GLY A 63 11.54 -1.87 -4.64
N VAL A 64 10.60 -1.36 -3.87
CA VAL A 64 9.46 -2.14 -3.38
C VAL A 64 8.24 -1.89 -4.25
N THR A 65 7.53 -2.95 -4.59
CA THR A 65 6.23 -2.88 -5.28
C THR A 65 5.13 -3.11 -4.25
N LEU A 66 4.16 -2.20 -4.23
CA LEU A 66 3.00 -2.27 -3.34
C LEU A 66 1.76 -2.60 -4.16
N SER A 67 1.03 -3.62 -3.73
CA SER A 67 -0.22 -4.05 -4.35
C SER A 67 -1.33 -4.10 -3.32
N ALA A 68 -2.53 -3.73 -3.73
CA ALA A 68 -3.74 -3.89 -2.94
C ALA A 68 -4.57 -5.04 -3.49
N THR A 69 -5.26 -5.73 -2.61
CA THR A 69 -6.17 -6.83 -2.95
C THR A 69 -7.51 -6.57 -2.30
N VAL A 70 -8.57 -6.65 -3.08
CA VAL A 70 -9.93 -6.61 -2.58
C VAL A 70 -10.56 -7.99 -2.74
N THR A 71 -11.24 -8.44 -1.69
CA THR A 71 -11.97 -9.71 -1.70
C THR A 71 -13.44 -9.48 -1.41
N ASN A 72 -14.28 -10.29 -2.02
CA ASN A 72 -15.73 -10.34 -1.78
C ASN A 72 -16.16 -11.80 -1.86
N GLY A 73 -16.26 -12.45 -0.71
CA GLY A 73 -16.53 -13.88 -0.68
C GLY A 73 -15.41 -14.68 -1.34
N ALA A 74 -15.73 -15.43 -2.38
CA ALA A 74 -14.77 -16.25 -3.11
C ALA A 74 -14.01 -15.47 -4.20
N GLU A 75 -14.41 -14.24 -4.50
CA GLU A 75 -13.77 -13.43 -5.53
C GLU A 75 -12.64 -12.60 -4.94
N SER A 76 -11.55 -12.49 -5.68
CA SER A 76 -10.37 -11.74 -5.26
C SER A 76 -9.77 -11.01 -6.46
N ARG A 77 -9.34 -9.78 -6.26
CA ARG A 77 -8.74 -8.96 -7.31
C ARG A 77 -7.59 -8.16 -6.73
N SER A 78 -6.45 -8.20 -7.42
CA SER A 78 -5.25 -7.47 -7.02
C SER A 78 -4.96 -6.32 -7.97
N ILE A 79 -4.51 -5.21 -7.43
CA ILE A 79 -4.20 -3.98 -8.16
C ILE A 79 -2.82 -3.51 -7.71
N CYS A 80 -1.92 -3.25 -8.66
CA CYS A 80 -0.64 -2.63 -8.35
C CYS A 80 -0.86 -1.15 -8.07
N LEU A 81 -0.47 -0.69 -6.88
CA LEU A 81 -0.60 0.71 -6.49
C LEU A 81 0.63 1.53 -6.87
N ALA A 82 1.81 1.01 -6.58
CA ALA A 82 3.05 1.72 -6.80
C ALA A 82 4.20 0.74 -7.00
N THR A 83 5.18 1.15 -7.80
CA THR A 83 6.40 0.38 -8.02
C THR A 83 7.60 1.23 -7.64
N ASP A 84 8.73 0.57 -7.49
CA ASP A 84 10.02 1.21 -7.26
C ASP A 84 10.03 2.18 -6.07
N ILE A 85 9.33 1.81 -5.01
CA ILE A 85 9.31 2.58 -3.78
C ILE A 85 10.69 2.46 -3.14
N ARG A 86 11.40 3.58 -3.01
CA ARG A 86 12.75 3.65 -2.46
C ARG A 86 12.83 4.68 -1.36
N VAL A 87 13.43 4.28 -0.25
CA VAL A 87 13.64 5.15 0.90
C VAL A 87 15.13 5.50 0.98
N GLY A 88 15.46 6.76 0.77
CA GLY A 88 16.80 7.30 0.98
C GLY A 88 16.93 7.99 2.33
N GLU A 89 18.10 8.59 2.60
CA GLU A 89 18.33 9.30 3.86
C GLU A 89 17.42 10.52 4.03
N ASN A 90 17.22 11.26 2.96
CA ASN A 90 16.47 12.52 2.99
C ASN A 90 15.38 12.58 1.92
N SER A 91 15.08 11.47 1.27
CA SER A 91 14.10 11.47 0.18
C SER A 91 13.43 10.12 0.04
N ILE A 92 12.23 10.15 -0.52
CA ILE A 92 11.47 8.96 -0.88
C ILE A 92 11.04 9.16 -2.32
N SER A 93 11.24 8.12 -3.14
CA SER A 93 10.77 8.11 -4.53
C SER A 93 9.85 6.91 -4.74
N TRP A 94 8.94 7.03 -5.67
CA TRP A 94 7.98 5.98 -6.00
C TRP A 94 7.30 6.29 -7.33
N ASP A 95 6.89 5.23 -8.03
CA ASP A 95 6.18 5.35 -9.30
C ASP A 95 4.73 4.90 -9.11
N PRO A 96 3.76 5.82 -9.14
CA PRO A 96 2.35 5.46 -9.05
C PRO A 96 1.91 4.67 -10.27
N GLN A 97 1.05 3.66 -10.06
CA GLN A 97 0.50 2.81 -11.12
C GLN A 97 -1.00 3.00 -11.31
N VAL A 98 -1.60 3.83 -10.50
CA VAL A 98 -3.03 4.14 -10.57
C VAL A 98 -3.28 5.63 -10.51
#